data_604570af950c56d8403a1bb27152dfa4
#
_entry.id   604570af950c56d8403a1bb27152dfa4
#
_cell.length_a   1.000
_cell.length_b   1.000
_cell.length_c   1.000
_cell.angle_alpha   90.00
_cell.angle_beta   90.00
_cell.angle_gamma   90.00
#
_symmetry.space_group_name_H-M   'P 1'
#
loop_
_entity.id
_entity.type
_entity.pdbx_description
1 polymer ?
#
loop_
_entity_poly.entity_id
_entity_poly.type
_entity_poly.pdbx_seq_one_letter_code
_entity_poly.pdbx_strand_id
1 'polypeptide(L)'
;MSTKYIFVTGGVVSSLGKGITAASLGRLLKNRGYKVTIQKFDPYINIDPGTMSPYQHGEVFVTDDGAETDLDLGHYERFIDINLGKSSNITAGKVYWSVINKERKGEYLGSTVQVIPHITNEIKNAVFRVGKEDNADVVITEIGGTVGDIESLPFLEAIRQVKKEVNRDDVLYIHVTLVPYISAAGELKTKPTQHSVKELRGIGIQPDIIVCRTEKEISREMKDKLALFCDVDPDAIVENRTCSTIYEVPLMMQDEGLDSIVVRKLNLEDRPADMTEWKEMVHKILNPKKEITIALVGKYVALHDAYISVAEALGHAGIVEDTKVNIKWVDSEAVEAEGTDLAEVYKDVDGILVPGGFGCRGVEGKIATIQYAREHKVPFLGICLGMQSSVMEFARSVLDMKGATSTEFDESCEFPVIDLMDDQVDVDEKGGTMRLGVYPCKTVPGTKVHEAYGEDLIYERHRHRWEFNNAYRQQLADAGLIISGTSPDNRLVECVEVADHPWFVGVQFHPELKSRPNNAHPLFKGFVKAAIENKK
;
A
#
# COMPACT_ATOMS: atom_id res chain seq x y z
N MET A 1 10.62 19.03 22.66
CA MET A 1 10.78 17.65 23.19
C MET A 1 11.78 16.95 22.30
N SER A 2 12.63 16.03 22.81
CA SER A 2 13.49 15.20 21.94
C SER A 2 12.64 14.22 21.17
N THR A 3 12.99 13.94 19.91
CA THR A 3 12.31 12.91 19.11
C THR A 3 12.52 11.55 19.75
N LYS A 4 11.46 10.76 19.86
CA LYS A 4 11.46 9.38 20.37
C LYS A 4 11.52 8.38 19.23
N TYR A 5 12.27 7.31 19.39
CA TYR A 5 12.51 6.27 18.38
C TYR A 5 11.99 4.92 18.85
N ILE A 6 11.06 4.35 18.12
CA ILE A 6 10.49 3.03 18.38
C ILE A 6 10.91 2.10 17.26
N PHE A 7 11.58 1.01 17.61
CA PHE A 7 11.99 -0.02 16.65
C PHE A 7 11.11 -1.25 16.79
N VAL A 8 10.44 -1.66 15.71
CA VAL A 8 9.59 -2.83 15.66
C VAL A 8 10.32 -3.93 14.90
N THR A 9 10.69 -4.99 15.60
CA THR A 9 11.34 -6.19 15.07
C THR A 9 10.39 -7.37 15.11
N GLY A 10 10.66 -8.43 14.35
CA GLY A 10 9.86 -9.64 14.39
C GLY A 10 10.68 -10.90 14.36
N GLY A 11 10.13 -11.95 14.91
CA GLY A 11 10.78 -13.24 14.95
C GLY A 11 9.83 -14.41 14.78
N VAL A 12 10.38 -15.61 14.69
CA VAL A 12 9.73 -16.89 14.47
C VAL A 12 9.40 -17.16 12.99
N VAL A 13 8.50 -16.38 12.37
CA VAL A 13 8.10 -16.50 10.95
C VAL A 13 7.79 -15.12 10.37
N SER A 14 7.74 -15.02 9.04
CA SER A 14 7.24 -13.85 8.32
C SER A 14 5.72 -13.71 8.47
N SER A 15 5.17 -12.59 8.01
CA SER A 15 3.70 -12.30 8.00
C SER A 15 3.02 -12.34 9.37
N LEU A 16 3.76 -12.04 10.45
CA LEU A 16 3.21 -11.93 11.81
C LEU A 16 2.41 -10.64 12.05
N GLY A 17 2.37 -9.73 11.08
CA GLY A 17 1.69 -8.45 11.20
C GLY A 17 2.52 -7.39 11.94
N LYS A 18 3.86 -7.37 11.78
CA LYS A 18 4.73 -6.27 12.25
C LYS A 18 4.23 -4.92 11.76
N GLY A 19 3.98 -4.80 10.43
CA GLY A 19 3.52 -3.57 9.79
C GLY A 19 2.20 -3.08 10.38
N ILE A 20 1.22 -3.97 10.54
CA ILE A 20 -0.08 -3.64 11.15
C ILE A 20 0.08 -3.25 12.62
N THR A 21 0.96 -3.92 13.37
CA THR A 21 1.27 -3.55 14.77
C THR A 21 1.89 -2.15 14.85
N ALA A 22 2.87 -1.86 13.99
CA ALA A 22 3.54 -0.56 13.93
C ALA A 22 2.57 0.56 13.51
N ALA A 23 1.75 0.31 12.48
CA ALA A 23 0.73 1.23 12.00
C ALA A 23 -0.37 1.49 13.05
N SER A 24 -0.80 0.45 13.76
CA SER A 24 -1.78 0.56 14.86
C SER A 24 -1.26 1.42 16.01
N LEU A 25 0.00 1.18 16.41
CA LEU A 25 0.65 2.03 17.41
C LEU A 25 0.77 3.47 16.93
N GLY A 26 1.14 3.67 15.66
CA GLY A 26 1.20 5.00 15.05
C GLY A 26 -0.14 5.73 15.10
N ARG A 27 -1.25 5.04 14.80
CA ARG A 27 -2.62 5.58 14.93
C ARG A 27 -2.93 5.97 16.36
N LEU A 28 -2.66 5.10 17.33
CA LEU A 28 -2.93 5.37 18.73
C LEU A 28 -2.15 6.58 19.27
N LEU A 29 -0.86 6.68 18.93
CA LEU A 29 -0.02 7.82 19.33
C LEU A 29 -0.45 9.12 18.66
N LYS A 30 -0.84 9.06 17.37
CA LYS A 30 -1.43 10.23 16.66
C LYS A 30 -2.70 10.69 17.36
N ASN A 31 -3.58 9.77 17.74
CA ASN A 31 -4.83 10.09 18.44
C ASN A 31 -4.62 10.58 19.89
N ARG A 32 -3.42 10.37 20.45
CA ARG A 32 -2.95 11.04 21.70
C ARG A 32 -2.39 12.44 21.43
N GLY A 33 -2.37 12.90 20.18
CA GLY A 33 -1.90 14.23 19.78
C GLY A 33 -0.40 14.34 19.56
N TYR A 34 0.31 13.21 19.38
CA TYR A 34 1.72 13.22 18.98
C TYR A 34 1.85 13.31 17.47
N LYS A 35 2.89 14.00 17.00
CA LYS A 35 3.30 14.01 15.60
C LYS A 35 4.13 12.75 15.32
N VAL A 36 3.52 11.79 14.64
CA VAL A 36 4.12 10.47 14.37
C VAL A 36 4.52 10.38 12.91
N THR A 37 5.71 9.84 12.65
CA THR A 37 6.11 9.33 11.34
C THR A 37 6.55 7.89 11.45
N ILE A 38 6.51 7.17 10.34
CA ILE A 38 6.87 5.76 10.28
C ILE A 38 7.72 5.47 9.06
N GLN A 39 8.66 4.53 9.19
CA GLN A 39 9.50 4.07 8.10
C GLN A 39 9.67 2.55 8.12
N LYS A 40 9.93 2.01 6.94
CA LYS A 40 10.21 0.59 6.68
C LYS A 40 11.66 0.41 6.28
N PHE A 41 12.33 -0.54 6.91
CA PHE A 41 13.65 -1.02 6.50
C PHE A 41 13.54 -2.42 5.93
N ASP A 42 13.84 -2.55 4.63
CA ASP A 42 13.76 -3.82 3.92
C ASP A 42 15.16 -4.41 3.68
N PRO A 43 15.42 -5.65 4.13
CA PRO A 43 16.77 -6.22 4.07
C PRO A 43 17.17 -6.75 2.69
N TYR A 44 16.28 -6.75 1.69
CA TYR A 44 16.63 -7.21 0.34
C TYR A 44 17.58 -6.24 -0.39
N ILE A 45 18.33 -6.77 -1.37
CA ILE A 45 19.37 -6.04 -2.12
C ILE A 45 18.82 -5.17 -3.26
N ASN A 46 17.56 -5.33 -3.63
CA ASN A 46 16.94 -4.46 -4.64
C ASN A 46 16.98 -2.99 -4.18
N ILE A 47 17.20 -2.08 -5.10
CA ILE A 47 17.17 -0.63 -4.82
C ILE A 47 15.76 -0.22 -4.38
N ASP A 48 14.75 -0.70 -5.09
CA ASP A 48 13.33 -0.54 -4.80
C ASP A 48 12.54 -1.74 -5.36
N PRO A 49 11.25 -1.88 -5.05
CA PRO A 49 10.43 -2.98 -5.55
C PRO A 49 9.90 -2.76 -6.98
N GLY A 50 10.19 -1.65 -7.65
CA GLY A 50 9.60 -1.28 -8.94
C GLY A 50 9.77 -2.32 -10.05
N THR A 51 10.86 -3.10 -10.02
CA THR A 51 11.14 -4.18 -10.98
C THR A 51 10.79 -5.58 -10.47
N MET A 52 10.27 -5.69 -9.26
CA MET A 52 9.92 -6.99 -8.67
C MET A 52 8.59 -7.51 -9.22
N SER A 53 8.48 -8.83 -9.28
CA SER A 53 7.23 -9.48 -9.67
C SER A 53 6.15 -9.30 -8.60
N PRO A 54 4.94 -8.81 -8.94
CA PRO A 54 3.84 -8.74 -8.00
C PRO A 54 3.47 -10.07 -7.35
N TYR A 55 3.75 -11.20 -7.99
CA TYR A 55 3.56 -12.53 -7.39
C TYR A 55 4.50 -12.86 -6.24
N GLN A 56 5.63 -12.16 -6.12
CA GLN A 56 6.60 -12.37 -5.04
C GLN A 56 6.49 -11.31 -3.95
N HIS A 57 6.16 -10.08 -4.33
CA HIS A 57 6.22 -8.92 -3.44
C HIS A 57 4.87 -8.26 -3.16
N GLY A 58 3.82 -8.65 -3.89
CA GLY A 58 2.55 -7.95 -3.86
C GLY A 58 2.62 -6.61 -4.63
N GLU A 59 1.80 -5.66 -4.23
CA GLU A 59 1.69 -4.33 -4.84
C GLU A 59 2.97 -3.50 -4.65
N VAL A 60 3.33 -2.74 -5.67
CA VAL A 60 4.28 -1.63 -5.54
C VAL A 60 3.50 -0.37 -5.18
N PHE A 61 3.68 0.11 -3.96
CA PHE A 61 3.05 1.34 -3.48
C PHE A 61 3.88 2.56 -3.88
N VAL A 62 3.23 3.63 -4.38
CA VAL A 62 3.91 4.85 -4.81
C VAL A 62 3.54 6.01 -3.91
N THR A 63 4.56 6.72 -3.40
CA THR A 63 4.41 7.90 -2.55
C THR A 63 4.21 9.18 -3.37
N ASP A 64 3.84 10.29 -2.72
CA ASP A 64 3.62 11.58 -3.39
C ASP A 64 4.88 12.09 -4.12
N ASP A 65 6.07 11.86 -3.57
CA ASP A 65 7.35 12.25 -4.16
C ASP A 65 7.93 11.23 -5.15
N GLY A 66 7.11 10.22 -5.55
CA GLY A 66 7.45 9.27 -6.59
C GLY A 66 8.40 8.14 -6.16
N ALA A 67 8.46 7.79 -4.87
CA ALA A 67 9.15 6.57 -4.47
C ALA A 67 8.27 5.34 -4.76
N GLU A 68 8.85 4.34 -5.40
CA GLU A 68 8.32 2.99 -5.45
C GLU A 68 8.73 2.26 -4.17
N THR A 69 7.76 1.71 -3.45
CA THR A 69 7.95 1.19 -2.10
C THR A 69 7.21 -0.11 -1.87
N ASP A 70 7.54 -0.78 -0.77
CA ASP A 70 6.82 -1.96 -0.29
C ASP A 70 5.36 -1.62 0.07
N LEU A 71 4.46 -2.60 -0.06
CA LEU A 71 3.02 -2.46 0.21
C LEU A 71 2.70 -2.04 1.66
N ASP A 72 3.60 -2.29 2.60
CA ASP A 72 3.43 -1.90 4.00
C ASP A 72 3.28 -0.39 4.18
N LEU A 73 3.90 0.44 3.29
CA LEU A 73 3.72 1.88 3.33
C LEU A 73 2.25 2.28 3.08
N GLY A 74 1.55 1.53 2.25
CA GLY A 74 0.10 1.69 2.08
C GLY A 74 -0.66 1.47 3.37
N HIS A 75 -0.33 0.43 4.14
CA HIS A 75 -0.92 0.21 5.46
C HIS A 75 -0.61 1.35 6.42
N TYR A 76 0.64 1.84 6.44
CA TYR A 76 1.02 2.95 7.31
C TYR A 76 0.23 4.21 7.00
N GLU A 77 0.14 4.59 5.73
CA GLU A 77 -0.63 5.76 5.31
C GLU A 77 -2.12 5.60 5.64
N ARG A 78 -2.71 4.42 5.41
CA ARG A 78 -4.13 4.14 5.73
C ARG A 78 -4.43 4.22 7.21
N PHE A 79 -3.55 3.65 8.05
CA PHE A 79 -3.78 3.61 9.51
C PHE A 79 -3.47 4.95 10.17
N ILE A 80 -2.32 5.55 9.86
CA ILE A 80 -1.87 6.77 10.56
C ILE A 80 -2.50 8.02 9.93
N ASP A 81 -3.00 7.91 8.69
CA ASP A 81 -3.57 9.03 7.92
C ASP A 81 -2.56 10.16 7.76
N ILE A 82 -1.43 9.83 7.16
CA ILE A 82 -0.33 10.71 6.77
C ILE A 82 0.13 10.34 5.37
N ASN A 83 0.79 11.25 4.66
CA ASN A 83 1.48 10.93 3.43
C ASN A 83 2.97 10.69 3.74
N LEU A 84 3.51 9.60 3.25
CA LEU A 84 4.90 9.21 3.41
C LEU A 84 5.70 9.57 2.14
N GLY A 85 7.02 9.63 2.27
CA GLY A 85 7.93 9.97 1.18
C GLY A 85 9.10 8.99 1.04
N LYS A 86 10.05 9.34 0.18
CA LYS A 86 11.28 8.55 -0.11
C LYS A 86 12.07 8.15 1.12
N SER A 87 12.07 9.00 2.15
CA SER A 87 12.76 8.75 3.41
C SER A 87 12.10 7.66 4.26
N SER A 88 10.86 7.29 3.95
CA SER A 88 10.09 6.31 4.71
C SER A 88 10.31 4.86 4.28
N ASN A 89 11.03 4.61 3.16
CA ASN A 89 11.39 3.25 2.73
C ASN A 89 12.86 3.14 2.37
N ILE A 90 13.61 2.36 3.14
CA ILE A 90 15.04 2.14 2.99
C ILE A 90 15.31 0.65 2.77
N THR A 91 15.92 0.31 1.63
CA THR A 91 16.34 -1.05 1.32
C THR A 91 17.83 -1.24 1.61
N ALA A 92 18.27 -2.48 1.84
CA ALA A 92 19.70 -2.81 1.90
C ALA A 92 20.41 -2.34 0.63
N GLY A 93 19.78 -2.53 -0.55
CA GLY A 93 20.33 -2.06 -1.82
C GLY A 93 20.63 -0.56 -1.84
N LYS A 94 19.69 0.29 -1.42
CA LYS A 94 19.93 1.76 -1.31
C LYS A 94 21.08 2.09 -0.39
N VAL A 95 21.19 1.43 0.77
CA VAL A 95 22.24 1.66 1.75
C VAL A 95 23.61 1.28 1.19
N TYR A 96 23.74 0.06 0.64
CA TYR A 96 25.01 -0.40 0.06
C TYR A 96 25.40 0.43 -1.15
N TRP A 97 24.46 0.76 -2.03
CA TRP A 97 24.71 1.62 -3.19
C TRP A 97 25.22 3.00 -2.78
N SER A 98 24.62 3.62 -1.76
CA SER A 98 25.08 4.91 -1.22
C SER A 98 26.51 4.82 -0.71
N VAL A 99 26.85 3.80 0.09
CA VAL A 99 28.19 3.63 0.67
C VAL A 99 29.23 3.34 -0.41
N ILE A 100 28.92 2.48 -1.39
CA ILE A 100 29.83 2.16 -2.51
C ILE A 100 30.08 3.41 -3.36
N ASN A 101 29.06 4.21 -3.67
CA ASN A 101 29.22 5.45 -4.42
C ASN A 101 30.09 6.47 -3.68
N LYS A 102 29.94 6.61 -2.36
CA LYS A 102 30.80 7.47 -1.52
C LYS A 102 32.26 7.00 -1.53
N GLU A 103 32.46 5.67 -1.45
CA GLU A 103 33.82 5.08 -1.56
C GLU A 103 34.43 5.41 -2.92
N ARG A 104 33.75 5.19 -4.03
CA ARG A 104 34.23 5.48 -5.38
C ARG A 104 34.54 6.96 -5.61
N LYS A 105 33.86 7.86 -4.92
CA LYS A 105 34.12 9.31 -4.93
C LYS A 105 35.24 9.73 -3.99
N GLY A 106 35.84 8.81 -3.21
CA GLY A 106 36.93 9.09 -2.27
C GLY A 106 36.48 9.78 -0.97
N GLU A 107 35.20 9.78 -0.64
CA GLU A 107 34.67 10.48 0.54
C GLU A 107 35.19 9.87 1.86
N TYR A 108 35.66 8.63 1.85
CA TYR A 108 36.23 7.94 3.02
C TYR A 108 37.77 8.14 3.16
N LEU A 109 38.38 8.99 2.36
CA LEU A 109 39.77 9.41 2.47
C LEU A 109 40.78 8.24 2.58
N GLY A 110 40.54 7.15 1.85
CA GLY A 110 41.42 5.97 1.83
C GLY A 110 41.24 4.99 3.00
N SER A 111 40.23 5.21 3.84
CA SER A 111 39.89 4.27 4.92
C SER A 111 39.33 2.96 4.36
N THR A 112 39.56 1.84 5.06
CA THR A 112 38.89 0.58 4.77
C THR A 112 37.39 0.70 5.09
N VAL A 113 36.52 0.55 4.08
CA VAL A 113 35.08 0.63 4.24
C VAL A 113 34.54 -0.73 4.67
N GLN A 114 33.77 -0.77 5.77
CA GLN A 114 33.26 -1.98 6.40
C GLN A 114 31.78 -1.84 6.75
N VAL A 115 31.11 -2.95 7.07
CA VAL A 115 29.70 -2.91 7.54
C VAL A 115 29.58 -2.00 8.76
N ILE A 116 30.46 -2.20 9.75
CA ILE A 116 30.61 -1.29 10.90
C ILE A 116 31.91 -0.50 10.71
N PRO A 117 31.90 0.84 10.70
CA PRO A 117 30.73 1.70 10.98
C PRO A 117 29.97 2.20 9.74
N HIS A 118 30.42 1.95 8.51
CA HIS A 118 30.00 2.72 7.32
C HIS A 118 28.55 2.41 6.92
N ILE A 119 28.18 1.12 6.80
CA ILE A 119 26.81 0.69 6.50
C ILE A 119 25.88 1.04 7.67
N THR A 120 26.30 0.75 8.91
CA THR A 120 25.48 1.05 10.09
C THR A 120 25.27 2.54 10.29
N ASN A 121 26.24 3.40 9.96
CA ASN A 121 26.07 4.85 10.01
C ASN A 121 25.07 5.34 8.95
N GLU A 122 25.12 4.79 7.74
CA GLU A 122 24.14 5.14 6.68
C GLU A 122 22.73 4.80 7.11
N ILE A 123 22.52 3.63 7.73
CA ILE A 123 21.22 3.20 8.27
C ILE A 123 20.76 4.15 9.40
N LYS A 124 21.63 4.46 10.36
CA LYS A 124 21.32 5.39 11.46
C LYS A 124 20.97 6.79 10.96
N ASN A 125 21.70 7.27 9.95
CA ASN A 125 21.41 8.55 9.31
C ASN A 125 20.00 8.57 8.69
N ALA A 126 19.54 7.46 8.12
CA ALA A 126 18.18 7.34 7.61
C ALA A 126 17.13 7.42 8.74
N VAL A 127 17.39 6.76 9.89
CA VAL A 127 16.52 6.87 11.08
C VAL A 127 16.36 8.31 11.54
N PHE A 128 17.49 9.03 11.68
CA PHE A 128 17.46 10.41 12.18
C PHE A 128 16.93 11.41 11.17
N ARG A 129 17.13 11.15 9.88
CA ARG A 129 16.69 12.02 8.79
C ARG A 129 15.17 12.16 8.74
N VAL A 130 14.42 11.05 8.73
CA VAL A 130 12.95 11.09 8.65
C VAL A 130 12.34 11.84 9.83
N GLY A 131 12.89 11.67 11.04
CA GLY A 131 12.44 12.40 12.23
C GLY A 131 12.61 13.91 12.12
N LYS A 132 13.70 14.36 11.46
CA LYS A 132 13.98 15.78 11.23
C LYS A 132 13.13 16.35 10.09
N GLU A 133 13.03 15.66 8.97
CA GLU A 133 12.24 16.08 7.80
C GLU A 133 10.78 16.29 8.18
N ASP A 134 10.20 15.35 8.92
CA ASP A 134 8.80 15.40 9.35
C ASP A 134 8.60 16.22 10.63
N ASN A 135 9.68 16.67 11.29
CA ASN A 135 9.62 17.31 12.61
C ASN A 135 8.74 16.50 13.58
N ALA A 136 9.01 15.19 13.67
CA ALA A 136 8.21 14.23 14.38
C ALA A 136 8.55 14.18 15.88
N ASP A 137 7.53 14.01 16.73
CA ASP A 137 7.70 13.69 18.14
C ASP A 137 8.13 12.23 18.31
N VAL A 138 7.57 11.34 17.48
CA VAL A 138 7.83 9.90 17.50
C VAL A 138 8.11 9.38 16.09
N VAL A 139 9.22 8.65 15.95
CA VAL A 139 9.58 7.90 14.75
C VAL A 139 9.42 6.42 15.04
N ILE A 140 8.58 5.74 14.28
CA ILE A 140 8.44 4.28 14.33
C ILE A 140 9.22 3.70 13.14
N THR A 141 10.14 2.78 13.40
CA THR A 141 10.90 2.08 12.36
C THR A 141 10.61 0.58 12.42
N GLU A 142 9.97 0.06 11.39
CA GLU A 142 9.79 -1.37 11.24
C GLU A 142 11.00 -2.00 10.53
N ILE A 143 11.55 -3.05 11.12
CA ILE A 143 12.63 -3.84 10.53
C ILE A 143 12.03 -5.03 9.80
N GLY A 144 12.19 -5.05 8.48
CA GLY A 144 11.79 -6.17 7.62
C GLY A 144 12.60 -7.44 7.91
N GLY A 145 12.08 -8.57 7.45
CA GLY A 145 12.67 -9.89 7.71
C GLY A 145 12.38 -10.41 9.11
N THR A 146 13.08 -11.48 9.47
CA THR A 146 12.95 -12.19 10.73
C THR A 146 14.26 -12.11 11.52
N VAL A 147 14.19 -11.92 12.82
CA VAL A 147 15.40 -11.94 13.66
C VAL A 147 16.06 -13.30 13.55
N GLY A 148 17.34 -13.32 13.16
CA GLY A 148 18.12 -14.51 12.80
C GLY A 148 18.46 -14.58 11.31
N ASP A 149 17.76 -13.82 10.45
CA ASP A 149 18.10 -13.73 9.04
C ASP A 149 19.41 -12.95 8.85
N ILE A 150 20.29 -13.44 7.97
CA ILE A 150 21.62 -12.84 7.73
C ILE A 150 21.49 -11.41 7.18
N GLU A 151 20.57 -11.21 6.27
CA GLU A 151 20.34 -9.92 5.58
C GLU A 151 19.83 -8.83 6.52
N SER A 152 19.18 -9.16 7.62
CA SER A 152 18.68 -8.21 8.61
C SER A 152 19.74 -7.73 9.60
N LEU A 153 20.87 -8.42 9.72
CA LEU A 153 21.90 -8.16 10.73
C LEU A 153 22.44 -6.70 10.70
N PRO A 154 22.75 -6.07 9.55
CA PRO A 154 23.22 -4.69 9.52
C PRO A 154 22.20 -3.69 10.07
N PHE A 155 20.90 -3.92 9.83
CA PHE A 155 19.83 -3.09 10.36
C PHE A 155 19.68 -3.28 11.88
N LEU A 156 19.70 -4.52 12.36
CA LEU A 156 19.62 -4.82 13.79
C LEU A 156 20.82 -4.24 14.55
N GLU A 157 22.03 -4.34 13.99
CA GLU A 157 23.23 -3.72 14.56
C GLU A 157 23.12 -2.19 14.59
N ALA A 158 22.61 -1.58 13.52
CA ALA A 158 22.42 -0.13 13.46
C ALA A 158 21.43 0.37 14.52
N ILE A 159 20.25 -0.25 14.66
CA ILE A 159 19.26 0.16 15.67
C ILE A 159 19.78 -0.07 17.09
N ARG A 160 20.57 -1.12 17.32
CA ARG A 160 21.25 -1.33 18.61
C ARG A 160 22.19 -0.16 18.95
N GLN A 161 22.89 0.37 17.94
CA GLN A 161 23.80 1.51 18.10
C GLN A 161 23.06 2.83 18.36
N VAL A 162 21.84 3.03 17.81
CA VAL A 162 21.05 4.25 18.03
C VAL A 162 20.89 4.57 19.52
N LYS A 163 20.68 3.56 20.38
CA LYS A 163 20.55 3.74 21.84
C LYS A 163 21.78 4.37 22.53
N LYS A 164 22.92 4.42 21.83
CA LYS A 164 24.15 5.09 22.32
C LYS A 164 24.29 6.52 21.82
N GLU A 165 23.57 6.90 20.78
CA GLU A 165 23.66 8.20 20.13
C GLU A 165 22.58 9.18 20.60
N VAL A 166 21.51 8.67 21.21
CA VAL A 166 20.45 9.45 21.83
C VAL A 166 20.31 9.08 23.31
N ASN A 167 19.47 9.79 24.07
CA ASN A 167 19.20 9.40 25.44
C ASN A 167 18.55 8.00 25.47
N ARG A 168 18.88 7.22 26.49
CA ARG A 168 18.36 5.85 26.63
C ARG A 168 16.82 5.81 26.70
N ASP A 169 16.22 6.83 27.30
CA ASP A 169 14.77 6.99 27.46
C ASP A 169 14.08 7.51 26.19
N ASP A 170 14.85 7.75 25.11
CA ASP A 170 14.33 8.16 23.82
C ASP A 170 14.23 6.98 22.81
N VAL A 171 14.60 5.76 23.24
CA VAL A 171 14.58 4.55 22.40
C VAL A 171 13.80 3.42 23.05
N LEU A 172 12.92 2.79 22.28
CA LEU A 172 12.10 1.65 22.70
C LEU A 172 12.12 0.55 21.64
N TYR A 173 12.27 -0.70 22.07
CA TYR A 173 12.24 -1.87 21.20
C TYR A 173 10.97 -2.70 21.44
N ILE A 174 10.19 -2.88 20.38
CA ILE A 174 9.02 -3.77 20.36
C ILE A 174 9.39 -5.00 19.53
N HIS A 175 9.14 -6.19 20.07
CA HIS A 175 9.37 -7.44 19.38
C HIS A 175 8.08 -8.21 19.14
N VAL A 176 7.70 -8.38 17.89
CA VAL A 176 6.50 -9.11 17.48
C VAL A 176 6.85 -10.57 17.29
N THR A 177 6.16 -11.46 18.00
CA THR A 177 6.43 -12.90 18.01
C THR A 177 5.16 -13.72 17.86
N LEU A 178 5.33 -15.04 17.78
CA LEU A 178 4.24 -16.01 17.66
C LEU A 178 4.09 -16.86 18.92
N VAL A 179 2.88 -16.94 19.43
CA VAL A 179 2.44 -17.93 20.43
C VAL A 179 1.43 -18.86 19.76
N PRO A 180 1.89 -19.93 19.09
CA PRO A 180 1.03 -20.81 18.33
C PRO A 180 0.16 -21.68 19.21
N TYR A 181 -1.09 -21.93 18.77
CA TYR A 181 -1.93 -22.95 19.32
C TYR A 181 -1.66 -24.28 18.60
N ILE A 182 -1.27 -25.31 19.36
CA ILE A 182 -1.02 -26.65 18.83
C ILE A 182 -2.27 -27.48 19.03
N SER A 183 -3.06 -27.67 18.00
CA SER A 183 -4.36 -28.36 18.05
C SER A 183 -4.26 -29.77 18.61
N ALA A 184 -3.20 -30.53 18.27
CA ALA A 184 -2.98 -31.88 18.76
C ALA A 184 -2.70 -31.94 20.27
N ALA A 185 -2.14 -30.87 20.87
CA ALA A 185 -1.85 -30.75 22.29
C ALA A 185 -2.94 -29.98 23.05
N GLY A 186 -3.83 -29.29 22.36
CA GLY A 186 -4.88 -28.46 22.95
C GLY A 186 -4.39 -27.23 23.72
N GLU A 187 -3.18 -26.74 23.42
CA GLU A 187 -2.57 -25.66 24.22
C GLU A 187 -1.73 -24.68 23.37
N LEU A 188 -1.57 -23.47 23.91
CA LEU A 188 -0.65 -22.46 23.40
C LEU A 188 0.80 -22.79 23.80
N LYS A 189 1.77 -22.48 22.92
CA LYS A 189 3.20 -22.74 23.17
C LYS A 189 4.02 -21.46 23.22
N THR A 190 4.68 -21.21 24.33
CA THR A 190 5.53 -20.01 24.56
C THR A 190 6.98 -20.18 24.06
N LYS A 191 7.42 -21.38 23.73
CA LYS A 191 8.81 -21.67 23.32
C LYS A 191 9.26 -20.88 22.08
N PRO A 192 8.45 -20.74 21.00
CA PRO A 192 8.86 -19.95 19.83
C PRO A 192 9.20 -18.49 20.20
N THR A 193 8.37 -17.85 20.99
CA THR A 193 8.62 -16.48 21.53
C THR A 193 9.92 -16.42 22.34
N GLN A 194 10.12 -17.35 23.27
CA GLN A 194 11.34 -17.39 24.10
C GLN A 194 12.62 -17.54 23.25
N HIS A 195 12.58 -18.37 22.20
CA HIS A 195 13.72 -18.56 21.30
C HIS A 195 13.98 -17.30 20.45
N SER A 196 12.93 -16.68 19.91
CA SER A 196 13.05 -15.47 19.13
C SER A 196 13.64 -14.31 19.94
N VAL A 197 13.18 -14.12 21.18
CA VAL A 197 13.74 -13.10 22.10
C VAL A 197 15.19 -13.43 22.45
N LYS A 198 15.55 -14.72 22.62
CA LYS A 198 16.94 -15.14 22.86
C LYS A 198 17.86 -14.76 21.70
N GLU A 199 17.42 -14.96 20.43
CA GLU A 199 18.18 -14.55 19.25
C GLU A 199 18.37 -13.03 19.22
N LEU A 200 17.32 -12.23 19.47
CA LEU A 200 17.41 -10.77 19.52
C LEU A 200 18.37 -10.30 20.62
N ARG A 201 18.33 -10.92 21.80
CA ARG A 201 19.27 -10.65 22.90
C ARG A 201 20.71 -11.05 22.54
N GLY A 202 20.89 -12.08 21.74
CA GLY A 202 22.20 -12.49 21.22
C GLY A 202 22.87 -11.42 20.36
N ILE A 203 22.09 -10.60 19.69
CA ILE A 203 22.54 -9.43 18.91
C ILE A 203 22.81 -8.21 19.84
N GLY A 204 22.37 -8.25 21.11
CA GLY A 204 22.53 -7.19 22.09
C GLY A 204 21.33 -6.23 22.17
N ILE A 205 20.17 -6.65 21.71
CA ILE A 205 18.91 -5.90 21.85
C ILE A 205 18.01 -6.61 22.86
N GLN A 206 17.71 -5.94 23.97
CA GLN A 206 16.68 -6.35 24.93
C GLN A 206 15.36 -5.71 24.50
N PRO A 207 14.30 -6.47 24.17
CA PRO A 207 12.99 -5.87 23.90
C PRO A 207 12.41 -5.24 25.18
N ASP A 208 11.75 -4.10 25.00
CA ASP A 208 11.03 -3.41 26.07
C ASP A 208 9.56 -3.87 26.14
N ILE A 209 9.01 -4.29 24.99
CA ILE A 209 7.64 -4.79 24.84
C ILE A 209 7.67 -6.00 23.90
N ILE A 210 6.89 -7.02 24.23
CA ILE A 210 6.68 -8.19 23.36
C ILE A 210 5.21 -8.21 22.94
N VAL A 211 4.97 -8.17 21.61
CA VAL A 211 3.64 -8.34 21.04
C VAL A 211 3.49 -9.78 20.58
N CYS A 212 2.59 -10.51 21.19
CA CYS A 212 2.37 -11.94 20.97
C CYS A 212 1.23 -12.17 19.98
N ARG A 213 1.56 -12.48 18.73
CA ARG A 213 0.56 -12.92 17.77
C ARG A 213 0.02 -14.29 18.17
N THR A 214 -1.30 -14.44 18.25
CA THR A 214 -1.96 -15.66 18.72
C THR A 214 -3.35 -15.82 18.11
N GLU A 215 -3.85 -17.03 18.07
CA GLU A 215 -5.24 -17.33 17.66
C GLU A 215 -6.20 -17.35 18.86
N LYS A 216 -5.68 -17.52 20.07
CA LYS A 216 -6.46 -17.66 21.30
C LYS A 216 -5.92 -16.74 22.39
N GLU A 217 -6.77 -16.42 23.34
CA GLU A 217 -6.42 -15.62 24.51
C GLU A 217 -5.24 -16.22 25.29
N ILE A 218 -4.30 -15.38 25.68
CA ILE A 218 -3.13 -15.74 26.49
C ILE A 218 -3.46 -15.53 27.96
N SER A 219 -3.47 -16.60 28.75
CA SER A 219 -3.75 -16.50 30.18
C SER A 219 -2.73 -15.63 30.93
N ARG A 220 -3.14 -15.07 32.07
CA ARG A 220 -2.23 -14.29 32.94
C ARG A 220 -0.99 -15.08 33.33
N GLU A 221 -1.14 -16.35 33.71
CA GLU A 221 -0.03 -17.25 34.02
C GLU A 221 0.97 -17.39 32.88
N MET A 222 0.47 -17.43 31.65
CA MET A 222 1.32 -17.53 30.46
C MET A 222 2.01 -16.19 30.16
N LYS A 223 1.34 -15.03 30.36
CA LYS A 223 1.99 -13.72 30.27
C LYS A 223 3.11 -13.59 31.30
N ASP A 224 2.88 -13.97 32.56
CA ASP A 224 3.88 -13.97 33.63
C ASP A 224 5.07 -14.90 33.32
N LYS A 225 4.81 -16.07 32.76
CA LYS A 225 5.86 -16.99 32.26
C LYS A 225 6.70 -16.37 31.15
N LEU A 226 6.07 -15.75 30.14
CA LEU A 226 6.78 -15.07 29.06
C LEU A 226 7.62 -13.92 29.60
N ALA A 227 7.06 -13.10 30.49
CA ALA A 227 7.75 -11.99 31.14
C ALA A 227 9.03 -12.46 31.86
N LEU A 228 8.94 -13.53 32.65
CA LEU A 228 10.08 -14.12 33.34
C LEU A 228 11.18 -14.63 32.40
N PHE A 229 10.80 -15.38 31.34
CA PHE A 229 11.80 -15.97 30.43
C PHE A 229 12.41 -14.96 29.46
N CYS A 230 11.67 -13.90 29.14
CA CYS A 230 12.09 -12.86 28.19
C CYS A 230 12.68 -11.62 28.88
N ASP A 231 12.65 -11.55 30.23
CA ASP A 231 13.16 -10.45 31.03
C ASP A 231 12.50 -9.10 30.64
N VAL A 232 11.17 -9.09 30.68
CA VAL A 232 10.33 -7.90 30.47
C VAL A 232 9.27 -7.79 31.58
N ASP A 233 8.71 -6.60 31.74
CA ASP A 233 7.62 -6.42 32.70
C ASP A 233 6.38 -7.26 32.25
N PRO A 234 5.64 -7.87 33.21
CA PRO A 234 4.45 -8.67 32.85
C PRO A 234 3.36 -7.89 32.11
N ASP A 235 3.24 -6.60 32.32
CA ASP A 235 2.32 -5.72 31.59
C ASP A 235 2.84 -5.34 30.20
N ALA A 236 4.12 -5.59 29.91
CA ALA A 236 4.70 -5.40 28.58
C ALA A 236 4.58 -6.63 27.64
N ILE A 237 3.83 -7.66 28.07
CA ILE A 237 3.39 -8.77 27.20
C ILE A 237 2.01 -8.43 26.65
N VAL A 238 1.98 -7.93 25.42
CA VAL A 238 0.77 -7.47 24.73
C VAL A 238 0.26 -8.57 23.81
N GLU A 239 -1.02 -8.85 23.88
CA GLU A 239 -1.67 -9.85 23.04
C GLU A 239 -2.12 -9.23 21.72
N ASN A 240 -1.90 -9.94 20.61
CA ASN A 240 -2.38 -9.60 19.28
C ASN A 240 -3.12 -10.80 18.67
N ARG A 241 -4.44 -10.87 18.88
CA ARG A 241 -5.29 -11.94 18.33
C ARG A 241 -5.67 -11.69 16.88
N THR A 242 -6.09 -12.77 16.22
CA THR A 242 -6.72 -12.68 14.91
C THR A 242 -8.06 -11.94 15.03
N CYS A 243 -8.22 -10.86 14.27
CA CYS A 243 -9.43 -10.05 14.19
C CYS A 243 -10.20 -10.33 12.88
N SER A 244 -11.46 -9.94 12.83
CA SER A 244 -12.31 -10.06 11.63
C SER A 244 -11.87 -9.09 10.53
N THR A 245 -11.32 -7.94 10.93
CA THR A 245 -10.70 -6.95 10.04
C THR A 245 -9.43 -6.40 10.68
N ILE A 246 -8.46 -6.01 9.84
CA ILE A 246 -7.22 -5.38 10.34
C ILE A 246 -7.49 -4.07 11.09
N TYR A 247 -8.60 -3.40 10.81
CA TYR A 247 -9.01 -2.15 11.46
C TYR A 247 -9.48 -2.31 12.92
N GLU A 248 -9.74 -3.54 13.39
CA GLU A 248 -9.94 -3.82 14.83
C GLU A 248 -8.63 -3.79 15.64
N VAL A 249 -7.47 -4.03 14.98
CA VAL A 249 -6.19 -4.18 15.66
C VAL A 249 -5.82 -2.96 16.52
N PRO A 250 -5.98 -1.69 16.08
CA PRO A 250 -5.70 -0.54 16.96
C PRO A 250 -6.54 -0.53 18.24
N LEU A 251 -7.80 -0.93 18.16
CA LEU A 251 -8.69 -0.98 19.33
C LEU A 251 -8.25 -2.07 20.30
N MET A 252 -7.95 -3.25 19.79
CA MET A 252 -7.41 -4.34 20.61
C MET A 252 -6.08 -3.97 21.27
N MET A 253 -5.17 -3.30 20.54
CA MET A 253 -3.90 -2.83 21.08
C MET A 253 -4.10 -1.75 22.16
N GLN A 254 -5.13 -0.89 22.03
CA GLN A 254 -5.51 0.06 23.06
C GLN A 254 -6.02 -0.65 24.32
N ASP A 255 -6.88 -1.65 24.15
CA ASP A 255 -7.43 -2.43 25.27
C ASP A 255 -6.34 -3.21 26.02
N GLU A 256 -5.32 -3.71 25.31
CA GLU A 256 -4.11 -4.33 25.88
C GLU A 256 -3.13 -3.30 26.49
N GLY A 257 -3.38 -2.00 26.30
CA GLY A 257 -2.60 -0.90 26.87
C GLY A 257 -1.28 -0.61 26.17
N LEU A 258 -1.07 -1.06 24.93
CA LEU A 258 0.20 -0.89 24.21
C LEU A 258 0.66 0.56 24.17
N ASP A 259 -0.22 1.48 23.80
CA ASP A 259 0.08 2.91 23.70
C ASP A 259 0.41 3.54 25.06
N SER A 260 -0.29 3.15 26.14
CA SER A 260 -0.01 3.62 27.52
C SER A 260 1.34 3.11 28.03
N ILE A 261 1.70 1.85 27.71
CA ILE A 261 3.01 1.29 28.04
C ILE A 261 4.12 2.06 27.29
N VAL A 262 3.93 2.34 26.00
CA VAL A 262 4.87 3.12 25.20
C VAL A 262 5.05 4.53 25.75
N VAL A 263 3.96 5.24 26.06
CA VAL A 263 3.96 6.59 26.63
C VAL A 263 4.75 6.61 27.94
N ARG A 264 4.49 5.66 28.83
CA ARG A 264 5.19 5.52 30.13
C ARG A 264 6.69 5.24 29.93
N LYS A 265 7.05 4.25 29.08
CA LYS A 265 8.46 3.86 28.88
C LYS A 265 9.30 4.93 28.19
N LEU A 266 8.70 5.76 27.34
CA LEU A 266 9.38 6.87 26.66
C LEU A 266 9.27 8.21 27.41
N ASN A 267 8.71 8.23 28.62
CA ASN A 267 8.47 9.44 29.41
C ASN A 267 7.75 10.54 28.62
N LEU A 268 6.75 10.13 27.83
CA LEU A 268 5.87 11.04 27.11
C LEU A 268 4.76 11.53 28.03
N GLU A 269 4.16 12.69 27.72
CA GLU A 269 3.00 13.19 28.45
C GLU A 269 1.80 12.26 28.23
N ASP A 270 1.17 11.79 29.31
CA ASP A 270 0.01 10.91 29.20
C ASP A 270 -1.24 11.72 28.78
N ARG A 271 -1.67 11.52 27.54
CA ARG A 271 -2.87 12.09 26.95
C ARG A 271 -3.79 10.95 26.50
N PRO A 272 -5.12 11.05 26.70
CA PRO A 272 -6.02 9.99 26.25
C PRO A 272 -6.03 9.91 24.70
N ALA A 273 -6.06 8.70 24.16
CA ALA A 273 -6.27 8.49 22.73
C ALA A 273 -7.78 8.51 22.43
N ASP A 274 -8.25 9.51 21.68
CA ASP A 274 -9.62 9.52 21.21
C ASP A 274 -9.78 8.61 19.99
N MET A 275 -10.42 7.48 20.18
CA MET A 275 -10.69 6.48 19.13
C MET A 275 -12.17 6.42 18.75
N THR A 276 -12.97 7.46 19.02
CA THR A 276 -14.41 7.47 18.77
C THR A 276 -14.73 7.25 17.28
N GLU A 277 -14.16 8.05 16.39
CA GLU A 277 -14.37 7.92 14.94
C GLU A 277 -13.89 6.55 14.42
N TRP A 278 -12.77 6.05 14.96
CA TRP A 278 -12.25 4.74 14.56
C TRP A 278 -13.16 3.59 15.00
N LYS A 279 -13.74 3.67 16.20
CA LYS A 279 -14.73 2.70 16.70
C LYS A 279 -16.00 2.71 15.87
N GLU A 280 -16.50 3.89 15.49
CA GLU A 280 -17.66 4.01 14.60
C GLU A 280 -17.39 3.41 13.22
N MET A 281 -16.22 3.66 12.66
CA MET A 281 -15.79 3.08 11.39
C MET A 281 -15.74 1.55 11.47
N VAL A 282 -15.08 0.98 12.49
CA VAL A 282 -15.01 -0.47 12.70
C VAL A 282 -16.40 -1.07 12.89
N HIS A 283 -17.27 -0.38 13.63
CA HIS A 283 -18.67 -0.82 13.78
C HIS A 283 -19.40 -0.95 12.44
N LYS A 284 -19.21 -0.01 11.51
CA LYS A 284 -19.79 -0.07 10.15
C LYS A 284 -19.21 -1.23 9.35
N ILE A 285 -17.91 -1.48 9.42
CA ILE A 285 -17.27 -2.62 8.74
C ILE A 285 -17.89 -3.95 9.20
N LEU A 286 -18.10 -4.11 10.50
CA LEU A 286 -18.63 -5.34 11.09
C LEU A 286 -20.14 -5.51 10.93
N ASN A 287 -20.88 -4.42 10.71
CA ASN A 287 -22.34 -4.39 10.64
C ASN A 287 -22.85 -3.67 9.39
N PRO A 288 -22.47 -4.10 8.18
CA PRO A 288 -22.91 -3.47 6.93
C PRO A 288 -24.42 -3.69 6.73
N LYS A 289 -25.11 -2.68 6.20
CA LYS A 289 -26.56 -2.75 5.94
C LYS A 289 -26.90 -3.31 4.55
N LYS A 290 -25.95 -3.25 3.64
CA LYS A 290 -26.08 -3.68 2.25
C LYS A 290 -24.88 -4.53 1.86
N GLU A 291 -24.98 -5.19 0.73
CA GLU A 291 -23.90 -5.98 0.15
C GLU A 291 -23.94 -5.83 -1.37
N ILE A 292 -22.78 -5.69 -1.99
CA ILE A 292 -22.60 -5.68 -3.45
C ILE A 292 -21.42 -6.56 -3.84
N THR A 293 -21.38 -6.95 -5.11
CA THR A 293 -20.26 -7.70 -5.70
C THR A 293 -19.61 -6.90 -6.81
N ILE A 294 -18.31 -6.62 -6.68
CA ILE A 294 -17.48 -5.98 -7.70
C ILE A 294 -16.55 -7.02 -8.31
N ALA A 295 -16.58 -7.16 -9.64
CA ALA A 295 -15.58 -7.95 -10.35
C ALA A 295 -14.29 -7.13 -10.49
N LEU A 296 -13.20 -7.60 -9.91
CA LEU A 296 -11.85 -7.09 -10.14
C LEU A 296 -11.18 -7.98 -11.19
N VAL A 297 -10.97 -7.40 -12.40
CA VAL A 297 -10.51 -8.16 -13.56
C VAL A 297 -9.05 -7.84 -13.84
N GLY A 298 -8.16 -8.74 -13.44
CA GLY A 298 -6.72 -8.52 -13.48
C GLY A 298 -5.94 -9.79 -13.79
N LYS A 299 -4.63 -9.64 -14.00
CA LYS A 299 -3.74 -10.77 -14.31
C LYS A 299 -2.96 -11.33 -13.12
N TYR A 300 -3.05 -10.68 -11.95
CA TYR A 300 -2.36 -11.10 -10.72
C TYR A 300 -3.33 -11.56 -9.63
N VAL A 301 -4.54 -11.99 -10.02
CA VAL A 301 -5.62 -12.34 -9.09
C VAL A 301 -5.34 -13.57 -8.22
N ALA A 302 -4.34 -14.39 -8.57
CA ALA A 302 -3.91 -15.50 -7.73
C ALA A 302 -3.21 -15.06 -6.43
N LEU A 303 -2.68 -13.83 -6.39
CA LEU A 303 -2.12 -13.19 -5.19
C LEU A 303 -2.85 -11.87 -4.93
N HIS A 304 -3.75 -11.86 -3.97
CA HIS A 304 -4.59 -10.70 -3.67
C HIS A 304 -3.79 -9.47 -3.25
N ASP A 305 -2.63 -9.66 -2.62
CA ASP A 305 -1.72 -8.57 -2.22
C ASP A 305 -1.20 -7.75 -3.41
N ALA A 306 -1.27 -8.28 -4.64
CA ALA A 306 -0.93 -7.53 -5.86
C ALA A 306 -1.91 -6.37 -6.17
N TYR A 307 -3.10 -6.40 -5.57
CA TYR A 307 -4.15 -5.39 -5.72
C TYR A 307 -4.69 -4.91 -4.39
N ILE A 308 -3.87 -4.95 -3.33
CA ILE A 308 -4.31 -4.67 -1.97
C ILE A 308 -4.88 -3.25 -1.82
N SER A 309 -4.25 -2.22 -2.41
CA SER A 309 -4.77 -0.86 -2.33
C SER A 309 -6.10 -0.70 -3.05
N VAL A 310 -6.34 -1.42 -4.16
CA VAL A 310 -7.64 -1.43 -4.85
C VAL A 310 -8.71 -2.07 -3.98
N ALA A 311 -8.41 -3.23 -3.38
CA ALA A 311 -9.32 -3.93 -2.49
C ALA A 311 -9.68 -3.08 -1.26
N GLU A 312 -8.68 -2.46 -0.63
CA GLU A 312 -8.86 -1.54 0.49
C GLU A 312 -9.70 -0.31 0.09
N ALA A 313 -9.42 0.31 -1.07
CA ALA A 313 -10.17 1.47 -1.55
C ALA A 313 -11.65 1.15 -1.82
N LEU A 314 -11.95 -0.04 -2.35
CA LEU A 314 -13.33 -0.54 -2.48
C LEU A 314 -13.99 -0.70 -1.10
N GLY A 315 -13.27 -1.30 -0.13
CA GLY A 315 -13.72 -1.42 1.26
C GLY A 315 -13.98 -0.07 1.90
N HIS A 316 -13.08 0.91 1.73
CA HIS A 316 -13.24 2.27 2.25
C HIS A 316 -14.49 2.96 1.71
N ALA A 317 -14.76 2.83 0.41
CA ALA A 317 -16.00 3.35 -0.19
C ALA A 317 -17.24 2.63 0.38
N GLY A 318 -17.13 1.32 0.59
CA GLY A 318 -18.19 0.53 1.24
C GLY A 318 -18.52 1.00 2.66
N ILE A 319 -17.51 1.41 3.45
CA ILE A 319 -17.71 1.97 4.81
C ILE A 319 -18.58 3.23 4.77
N VAL A 320 -18.33 4.12 3.79
CA VAL A 320 -19.10 5.36 3.61
C VAL A 320 -20.57 5.05 3.31
N GLU A 321 -20.82 4.04 2.48
CA GLU A 321 -22.16 3.64 2.01
C GLU A 321 -22.85 2.58 2.90
N ASP A 322 -22.32 2.29 4.08
CA ASP A 322 -22.78 1.20 4.96
C ASP A 322 -22.97 -0.14 4.21
N THR A 323 -22.06 -0.43 3.28
CA THR A 323 -22.16 -1.52 2.31
C THR A 323 -20.94 -2.44 2.39
N LYS A 324 -21.16 -3.74 2.49
CA LYS A 324 -20.08 -4.73 2.29
C LYS A 324 -19.81 -4.88 0.79
N VAL A 325 -18.57 -4.66 0.39
CA VAL A 325 -18.14 -4.89 -0.98
C VAL A 325 -17.44 -6.24 -1.05
N ASN A 326 -18.06 -7.20 -1.74
CA ASN A 326 -17.45 -8.48 -2.04
C ASN A 326 -16.67 -8.35 -3.36
N ILE A 327 -15.44 -8.85 -3.40
CA ILE A 327 -14.62 -8.82 -4.60
C ILE A 327 -14.67 -10.19 -5.26
N LYS A 328 -15.17 -10.23 -6.50
CA LYS A 328 -15.05 -11.37 -7.39
C LYS A 328 -13.76 -11.22 -8.19
N TRP A 329 -12.76 -12.00 -7.84
CA TRP A 329 -11.48 -12.02 -8.52
C TRP A 329 -11.61 -12.74 -9.86
N VAL A 330 -11.37 -12.05 -10.97
CA VAL A 330 -11.51 -12.57 -12.33
C VAL A 330 -10.16 -12.49 -13.03
N ASP A 331 -9.67 -13.64 -13.47
CA ASP A 331 -8.44 -13.71 -14.27
C ASP A 331 -8.70 -13.25 -15.69
N SER A 332 -8.04 -12.15 -16.10
CA SER A 332 -8.20 -11.60 -17.43
C SER A 332 -7.74 -12.54 -18.56
N GLU A 333 -6.76 -13.43 -18.28
CA GLU A 333 -6.35 -14.45 -19.26
C GLU A 333 -7.41 -15.55 -19.43
N ALA A 334 -8.11 -15.91 -18.35
CA ALA A 334 -9.22 -16.85 -18.45
C ALA A 334 -10.41 -16.27 -19.24
N VAL A 335 -10.58 -14.94 -19.21
CA VAL A 335 -11.60 -14.24 -20.01
C VAL A 335 -11.26 -14.26 -21.51
N GLU A 336 -9.97 -14.29 -21.88
CA GLU A 336 -9.53 -14.40 -23.28
C GLU A 336 -9.79 -15.77 -23.90
N ALA A 337 -10.05 -16.79 -23.09
CA ALA A 337 -10.20 -18.16 -23.59
C ALA A 337 -11.41 -18.27 -24.54
N GLU A 338 -11.19 -18.94 -25.68
CA GLU A 338 -12.22 -19.15 -26.71
C GLU A 338 -13.47 -19.84 -26.11
N GLY A 339 -14.64 -19.26 -26.35
CA GLY A 339 -15.92 -19.79 -25.83
C GLY A 339 -16.29 -19.31 -24.43
N THR A 340 -15.57 -18.39 -23.83
CA THR A 340 -15.94 -17.80 -22.52
C THR A 340 -17.25 -17.02 -22.63
N ASP A 341 -18.26 -17.41 -21.85
CA ASP A 341 -19.52 -16.69 -21.75
C ASP A 341 -19.44 -15.56 -20.71
N LEU A 342 -19.26 -14.33 -21.19
CA LEU A 342 -19.15 -13.14 -20.33
C LEU A 342 -20.42 -12.88 -19.52
N ALA A 343 -21.61 -13.24 -20.06
CA ALA A 343 -22.85 -13.07 -19.33
C ALA A 343 -22.90 -13.99 -18.09
N GLU A 344 -22.36 -15.19 -18.18
CA GLU A 344 -22.24 -16.08 -17.02
C GLU A 344 -21.13 -15.63 -16.07
N VAL A 345 -19.98 -15.14 -16.60
CA VAL A 345 -18.88 -14.59 -15.79
C VAL A 345 -19.34 -13.42 -14.93
N TYR A 346 -20.18 -12.51 -15.48
CA TYR A 346 -20.61 -11.29 -14.79
C TYR A 346 -22.06 -11.30 -14.30
N LYS A 347 -22.71 -12.46 -14.24
CA LYS A 347 -24.12 -12.65 -13.88
C LYS A 347 -24.53 -11.97 -12.57
N ASP A 348 -23.71 -12.14 -11.50
CA ASP A 348 -24.02 -11.65 -10.15
C ASP A 348 -23.07 -10.51 -9.77
N VAL A 349 -22.73 -9.64 -10.73
CA VAL A 349 -21.78 -8.55 -10.56
C VAL A 349 -22.51 -7.22 -10.66
N ASP A 350 -22.35 -6.37 -9.65
CA ASP A 350 -22.99 -5.05 -9.56
C ASP A 350 -22.12 -3.95 -10.19
N GLY A 351 -20.80 -4.18 -10.33
CA GLY A 351 -19.84 -3.29 -10.95
C GLY A 351 -18.55 -4.00 -11.35
N ILE A 352 -17.81 -3.45 -12.31
CA ILE A 352 -16.59 -4.02 -12.86
C ILE A 352 -15.45 -3.02 -12.68
N LEU A 353 -14.30 -3.47 -12.14
CA LEU A 353 -13.08 -2.70 -12.00
C LEU A 353 -11.94 -3.40 -12.75
N VAL A 354 -11.26 -2.66 -13.63
CA VAL A 354 -10.05 -3.12 -14.30
C VAL A 354 -8.85 -2.32 -13.78
N PRO A 355 -7.95 -2.94 -13.00
CA PRO A 355 -6.81 -2.28 -12.38
C PRO A 355 -5.66 -2.07 -13.35
N GLY A 356 -4.64 -1.34 -12.89
CA GLY A 356 -3.36 -1.14 -13.55
C GLY A 356 -2.59 -2.44 -13.79
N GLY A 357 -1.51 -2.32 -14.57
CA GLY A 357 -0.60 -3.41 -14.90
C GLY A 357 0.32 -3.03 -16.07
N PHE A 358 1.29 -3.89 -16.40
CA PHE A 358 2.24 -3.71 -17.49
C PHE A 358 2.27 -4.93 -18.39
N GLY A 359 2.56 -4.74 -19.69
CA GLY A 359 2.71 -5.80 -20.70
C GLY A 359 1.40 -6.39 -21.18
N CYS A 360 1.47 -7.10 -22.32
CA CYS A 360 0.33 -7.51 -23.14
C CYS A 360 -0.54 -8.64 -22.57
N ARG A 361 -0.05 -9.41 -21.57
CA ARG A 361 -0.74 -10.57 -21.02
C ARG A 361 -2.09 -10.19 -20.42
N GLY A 362 -3.19 -10.84 -20.83
CA GLY A 362 -4.55 -10.62 -20.33
C GLY A 362 -5.21 -9.32 -20.79
N VAL A 363 -4.65 -8.62 -21.80
CA VAL A 363 -5.20 -7.34 -22.27
C VAL A 363 -6.48 -7.54 -23.09
N GLU A 364 -6.54 -8.57 -23.93
CA GLU A 364 -7.73 -8.82 -24.74
C GLU A 364 -8.94 -9.21 -23.87
N GLY A 365 -8.71 -9.97 -22.78
CA GLY A 365 -9.76 -10.25 -21.80
C GLY A 365 -10.24 -9.01 -21.05
N LYS A 366 -9.33 -8.07 -20.75
CA LYS A 366 -9.72 -6.75 -20.22
C LYS A 366 -10.57 -5.97 -21.22
N ILE A 367 -10.18 -5.92 -22.48
CA ILE A 367 -10.93 -5.25 -23.55
C ILE A 367 -12.32 -5.86 -23.72
N ALA A 368 -12.44 -7.20 -23.76
CA ALA A 368 -13.73 -7.88 -23.83
C ALA A 368 -14.62 -7.58 -22.61
N THR A 369 -14.03 -7.55 -21.42
CA THR A 369 -14.70 -7.16 -20.19
C THR A 369 -15.24 -5.73 -20.24
N ILE A 370 -14.43 -4.80 -20.75
CA ILE A 370 -14.78 -3.37 -20.85
C ILE A 370 -15.90 -3.18 -21.85
N GLN A 371 -15.85 -3.89 -23.01
CA GLN A 371 -16.93 -3.91 -23.97
C GLN A 371 -18.24 -4.39 -23.34
N TYR A 372 -18.20 -5.49 -22.58
CA TYR A 372 -19.35 -6.01 -21.85
C TYR A 372 -19.93 -4.96 -20.89
N ALA A 373 -19.07 -4.32 -20.07
CA ALA A 373 -19.50 -3.29 -19.15
C ALA A 373 -20.17 -2.11 -19.85
N ARG A 374 -19.59 -1.62 -20.95
CA ARG A 374 -20.12 -0.49 -21.74
C ARG A 374 -21.47 -0.83 -22.37
N GLU A 375 -21.59 -1.97 -23.03
CA GLU A 375 -22.79 -2.37 -23.76
C GLU A 375 -23.97 -2.73 -22.84
N HIS A 376 -23.68 -3.37 -21.68
CA HIS A 376 -24.68 -3.78 -20.70
C HIS A 376 -24.93 -2.74 -19.60
N LYS A 377 -24.30 -1.56 -19.68
CA LYS A 377 -24.44 -0.46 -18.72
C LYS A 377 -24.07 -0.86 -17.27
N VAL A 378 -23.12 -1.79 -17.12
CA VAL A 378 -22.60 -2.17 -15.80
C VAL A 378 -21.60 -1.11 -15.33
N PRO A 379 -21.74 -0.51 -14.14
CA PRO A 379 -20.80 0.47 -13.61
C PRO A 379 -19.35 -0.01 -13.73
N PHE A 380 -18.49 0.86 -14.30
CA PHE A 380 -17.13 0.53 -14.64
C PHE A 380 -16.13 1.56 -14.12
N LEU A 381 -15.01 1.07 -13.54
CA LEU A 381 -13.85 1.88 -13.19
C LEU A 381 -12.58 1.27 -13.77
N GLY A 382 -11.90 2.01 -14.64
CA GLY A 382 -10.61 1.63 -15.23
C GLY A 382 -9.46 2.45 -14.65
N ILE A 383 -8.44 1.79 -14.12
CA ILE A 383 -7.28 2.43 -13.48
C ILE A 383 -6.04 2.18 -14.33
N CYS A 384 -5.30 3.23 -14.72
CA CYS A 384 -4.05 3.18 -15.45
C CYS A 384 -4.19 2.33 -16.74
N LEU A 385 -3.67 1.11 -16.80
CA LEU A 385 -3.91 0.19 -17.93
C LEU A 385 -5.40 -0.08 -18.17
N GLY A 386 -6.24 -0.02 -17.13
CA GLY A 386 -7.69 -0.14 -17.28
C GLY A 386 -8.31 1.01 -18.07
N MET A 387 -7.85 2.25 -17.86
CA MET A 387 -8.21 3.39 -18.72
C MET A 387 -7.68 3.19 -20.14
N GLN A 388 -6.41 2.84 -20.31
CA GLN A 388 -5.80 2.63 -21.62
C GLN A 388 -6.57 1.55 -22.42
N SER A 389 -6.92 0.44 -21.74
CA SER A 389 -7.75 -0.62 -22.34
C SER A 389 -9.15 -0.13 -22.73
N SER A 390 -9.72 0.83 -21.97
CA SER A 390 -11.01 1.46 -22.32
C SER A 390 -10.93 2.29 -23.59
N VAL A 391 -9.82 3.00 -23.78
CA VAL A 391 -9.58 3.77 -25.02
C VAL A 391 -9.41 2.84 -26.21
N MET A 392 -8.66 1.74 -26.05
CA MET A 392 -8.48 0.72 -27.09
C MET A 392 -9.82 0.06 -27.46
N GLU A 393 -10.62 -0.33 -26.46
CA GLU A 393 -11.95 -0.90 -26.66
C GLU A 393 -12.85 0.06 -27.44
N PHE A 394 -12.92 1.31 -27.00
CA PHE A 394 -13.76 2.33 -27.63
C PHE A 394 -13.35 2.60 -29.09
N ALA A 395 -12.05 2.69 -29.36
CA ALA A 395 -11.53 2.84 -30.72
C ALA A 395 -11.91 1.64 -31.61
N ARG A 396 -11.78 0.40 -31.10
CA ARG A 396 -12.10 -0.81 -31.85
C ARG A 396 -13.60 -0.98 -32.10
N SER A 397 -14.42 -0.79 -31.07
CA SER A 397 -15.86 -1.12 -31.12
C SER A 397 -16.73 0.02 -31.64
N VAL A 398 -16.37 1.28 -31.38
CA VAL A 398 -17.20 2.44 -31.76
C VAL A 398 -16.72 3.08 -33.04
N LEU A 399 -15.39 3.11 -33.30
CA LEU A 399 -14.80 3.72 -34.50
C LEU A 399 -14.37 2.70 -35.57
N ASP A 400 -14.59 1.40 -35.33
CA ASP A 400 -14.16 0.29 -36.21
C ASP A 400 -12.65 0.31 -36.57
N MET A 401 -11.83 0.86 -35.64
CA MET A 401 -10.36 0.85 -35.74
C MET A 401 -9.84 -0.52 -35.34
N LYS A 402 -9.98 -1.51 -36.23
CA LYS A 402 -9.56 -2.90 -35.99
C LYS A 402 -8.07 -2.95 -35.65
N GLY A 403 -7.72 -3.52 -34.50
CA GLY A 403 -6.34 -3.63 -34.07
C GLY A 403 -5.79 -2.38 -33.35
N ALA A 404 -6.63 -1.38 -33.00
CA ALA A 404 -6.20 -0.27 -32.16
C ALA A 404 -5.63 -0.79 -30.85
N THR A 405 -4.41 -0.37 -30.49
CA THR A 405 -3.68 -0.88 -29.32
C THR A 405 -2.67 0.13 -28.79
N SER A 406 -1.84 -0.30 -27.87
CA SER A 406 -0.72 0.45 -27.30
C SER A 406 0.59 0.04 -27.99
N THR A 407 1.49 1.00 -28.22
CA THR A 407 2.88 0.70 -28.63
C THR A 407 3.67 -0.08 -27.58
N GLU A 408 3.16 -0.19 -26.34
CA GLU A 408 3.68 -1.13 -25.34
C GLU A 408 3.57 -2.58 -25.80
N PHE A 409 2.53 -2.93 -26.56
CA PHE A 409 2.19 -4.30 -26.93
C PHE A 409 2.59 -4.62 -28.37
N ASP A 410 2.48 -3.63 -29.27
CA ASP A 410 2.88 -3.75 -30.67
C ASP A 410 3.37 -2.38 -31.19
N GLU A 411 4.69 -2.23 -31.31
CA GLU A 411 5.32 -1.01 -31.83
C GLU A 411 4.97 -0.71 -33.30
N SER A 412 4.47 -1.71 -34.04
CA SER A 412 4.12 -1.61 -35.46
C SER A 412 2.62 -1.46 -35.75
N CYS A 413 1.80 -1.29 -34.71
CA CYS A 413 0.35 -1.25 -34.85
C CYS A 413 -0.11 -0.06 -35.73
N GLU A 414 -1.18 -0.31 -36.51
CA GLU A 414 -1.75 0.68 -37.42
C GLU A 414 -2.40 1.87 -36.68
N PHE A 415 -3.01 1.59 -35.54
CA PHE A 415 -3.72 2.59 -34.72
C PHE A 415 -3.18 2.62 -33.27
N PRO A 416 -2.04 3.31 -33.03
CA PRO A 416 -1.45 3.46 -31.70
C PRO A 416 -2.23 4.49 -30.87
N VAL A 417 -3.40 4.11 -30.35
CA VAL A 417 -4.26 5.02 -29.57
C VAL A 417 -3.68 5.30 -28.17
N ILE A 418 -2.72 4.47 -27.75
CA ILE A 418 -1.88 4.65 -26.56
C ILE A 418 -0.43 4.57 -27.02
N ASP A 419 0.38 5.57 -26.66
CA ASP A 419 1.75 5.71 -27.17
C ASP A 419 2.70 6.36 -26.17
N LEU A 420 3.99 6.32 -26.43
CA LEU A 420 4.98 7.09 -25.70
C LEU A 420 4.89 8.58 -26.06
N MET A 421 5.19 9.45 -25.10
CA MET A 421 5.37 10.87 -25.40
C MET A 421 6.73 11.13 -26.05
N ASP A 422 6.83 12.17 -26.90
CA ASP A 422 8.04 12.53 -27.64
C ASP A 422 9.27 12.75 -26.74
N ASP A 423 9.05 13.18 -25.49
CA ASP A 423 10.08 13.41 -24.48
C ASP A 423 10.54 12.13 -23.73
N GLN A 424 9.97 10.97 -24.07
CA GLN A 424 10.28 9.66 -23.47
C GLN A 424 11.03 8.70 -24.41
N VAL A 425 11.28 9.11 -25.65
CA VAL A 425 11.71 8.23 -26.76
C VAL A 425 13.20 7.87 -26.75
N ASP A 426 14.09 8.45 -25.97
CA ASP A 426 15.56 8.20 -26.04
C ASP A 426 16.20 7.92 -24.67
N VAL A 427 15.58 7.12 -23.78
CA VAL A 427 16.13 6.86 -22.46
C VAL A 427 16.54 5.41 -22.26
N ASP A 428 17.85 5.15 -22.17
CA ASP A 428 18.45 3.81 -21.97
C ASP A 428 18.11 3.18 -20.60
N GLU A 429 17.78 3.97 -19.59
CA GLU A 429 17.42 3.47 -18.27
C GLU A 429 15.90 3.38 -18.08
N LYS A 430 15.35 2.18 -18.18
CA LYS A 430 13.90 1.91 -18.02
C LYS A 430 13.30 2.40 -16.70
N GLY A 431 14.07 2.59 -15.64
CA GLY A 431 13.63 3.08 -14.33
C GLY A 431 13.46 4.61 -14.21
N GLY A 432 13.87 5.42 -15.20
CA GLY A 432 13.86 6.90 -15.12
C GLY A 432 12.80 7.59 -15.97
N THR A 433 12.00 6.86 -16.77
CA THR A 433 11.08 7.42 -17.78
C THR A 433 9.61 7.37 -17.40
N MET A 434 9.27 6.74 -16.27
CA MET A 434 7.89 6.69 -15.80
C MET A 434 7.47 8.01 -15.15
N ARG A 435 6.21 8.39 -15.34
CA ARG A 435 5.56 9.36 -14.45
C ARG A 435 5.31 8.67 -13.11
N LEU A 436 6.01 9.13 -12.09
CA LEU A 436 5.96 8.58 -10.72
C LEU A 436 5.62 9.67 -9.72
N GLY A 437 4.68 9.39 -8.82
CA GLY A 437 4.26 10.32 -7.78
C GLY A 437 3.12 11.23 -8.20
N VAL A 438 2.96 12.33 -7.48
CA VAL A 438 1.81 13.23 -7.62
C VAL A 438 1.95 14.17 -8.81
N TYR A 439 0.90 14.20 -9.65
CA TYR A 439 0.75 15.17 -10.74
C TYR A 439 -0.63 15.84 -10.70
N PRO A 440 -0.73 17.09 -11.17
CA PRO A 440 -1.99 17.80 -11.24
C PRO A 440 -2.86 17.33 -12.41
N CYS A 441 -4.16 17.21 -12.18
CA CYS A 441 -5.15 16.97 -13.21
C CYS A 441 -6.27 18.02 -13.09
N LYS A 442 -6.58 18.68 -14.21
CA LYS A 442 -7.69 19.60 -14.32
C LYS A 442 -8.94 18.86 -14.76
N THR A 443 -9.96 18.83 -13.92
CA THR A 443 -11.25 18.19 -14.18
C THR A 443 -12.17 19.09 -15.02
N VAL A 444 -13.09 18.48 -15.76
CA VAL A 444 -14.02 19.19 -16.65
C VAL A 444 -15.39 19.29 -15.96
N PRO A 445 -15.93 20.50 -15.71
CA PRO A 445 -17.25 20.68 -15.09
C PRO A 445 -18.36 19.95 -15.85
N GLY A 446 -19.27 19.31 -15.10
CA GLY A 446 -20.39 18.53 -15.65
C GLY A 446 -20.04 17.09 -16.03
N THR A 447 -18.86 16.63 -15.70
CA THR A 447 -18.43 15.21 -15.83
C THR A 447 -18.54 14.49 -14.48
N LYS A 448 -18.62 13.16 -14.49
CA LYS A 448 -18.68 12.32 -13.27
C LYS A 448 -17.43 12.46 -12.40
N VAL A 449 -16.27 12.59 -13.04
CA VAL A 449 -15.00 12.85 -12.35
C VAL A 449 -15.10 14.16 -11.59
N HIS A 450 -15.50 15.26 -12.25
CA HIS A 450 -15.64 16.56 -11.58
C HIS A 450 -16.69 16.54 -10.47
N GLU A 451 -17.84 15.90 -10.69
CA GLU A 451 -18.89 15.75 -9.68
C GLU A 451 -18.40 14.96 -8.45
N ALA A 452 -17.58 13.91 -8.66
CA ALA A 452 -17.04 13.10 -7.58
C ALA A 452 -16.06 13.86 -6.69
N TYR A 453 -15.16 14.65 -7.28
CA TYR A 453 -14.16 15.45 -6.54
C TYR A 453 -14.72 16.77 -6.01
N GLY A 454 -15.57 17.44 -6.79
CA GLY A 454 -16.06 18.80 -6.50
C GLY A 454 -14.99 19.87 -6.63
N GLU A 455 -13.89 19.61 -7.34
CA GLU A 455 -12.73 20.49 -7.49
C GLU A 455 -12.28 20.54 -8.95
N ASP A 456 -11.89 21.74 -9.42
CA ASP A 456 -11.40 21.97 -10.79
C ASP A 456 -9.98 21.45 -11.00
N LEU A 457 -9.18 21.37 -9.94
CA LEU A 457 -7.78 20.93 -9.98
C LEU A 457 -7.52 19.93 -8.85
N ILE A 458 -7.16 18.72 -9.24
CA ILE A 458 -6.85 17.62 -8.33
C ILE A 458 -5.41 17.17 -8.49
N TYR A 459 -4.89 16.43 -7.49
CA TYR A 459 -3.53 15.94 -7.48
C TYR A 459 -3.53 14.46 -7.18
N GLU A 460 -3.06 13.63 -8.13
CA GLU A 460 -3.12 12.18 -8.04
C GLU A 460 -1.80 11.50 -8.32
N ARG A 461 -1.59 10.30 -7.76
CA ARG A 461 -0.35 9.52 -7.91
C ARG A 461 -0.35 8.74 -9.21
N HIS A 462 0.75 8.78 -9.95
CA HIS A 462 0.96 8.10 -11.21
C HIS A 462 2.05 7.04 -11.09
N ARG A 463 1.93 5.99 -11.91
CA ARG A 463 2.94 4.95 -12.14
C ARG A 463 2.76 4.36 -13.52
N HIS A 464 3.17 5.07 -14.55
CA HIS A 464 3.05 4.60 -15.94
C HIS A 464 4.03 5.32 -16.86
N ARG A 465 4.18 4.80 -18.10
CA ARG A 465 5.03 5.37 -19.14
C ARG A 465 4.21 5.77 -20.36
N TRP A 466 3.30 4.90 -20.81
CA TRP A 466 2.46 5.15 -21.97
C TRP A 466 1.29 6.05 -21.62
N GLU A 467 0.89 6.86 -22.61
CA GLU A 467 -0.13 7.90 -22.47
C GLU A 467 -1.16 7.78 -23.58
N PHE A 468 -2.32 8.40 -23.39
CA PHE A 468 -3.31 8.58 -24.45
C PHE A 468 -2.70 9.36 -25.62
N ASN A 469 -2.79 8.80 -26.86
CA ASN A 469 -2.25 9.45 -28.05
C ASN A 469 -3.17 10.57 -28.55
N ASN A 470 -2.72 11.81 -28.46
CA ASN A 470 -3.47 13.00 -28.85
C ASN A 470 -3.83 13.05 -30.35
N ALA A 471 -3.16 12.28 -31.21
CA ALA A 471 -3.53 12.20 -32.64
C ALA A 471 -4.96 11.68 -32.84
N TYR A 472 -5.46 10.86 -31.91
CA TYR A 472 -6.80 10.27 -31.95
C TYR A 472 -7.82 11.02 -31.09
N ARG A 473 -7.39 12.03 -30.31
CA ARG A 473 -8.21 12.70 -29.29
C ARG A 473 -9.51 13.26 -29.83
N GLN A 474 -9.44 14.01 -30.93
CA GLN A 474 -10.62 14.64 -31.54
C GLN A 474 -11.59 13.59 -32.08
N GLN A 475 -11.08 12.57 -32.76
CA GLN A 475 -11.90 11.52 -33.37
C GLN A 475 -12.63 10.69 -32.32
N LEU A 476 -11.97 10.35 -31.20
CA LEU A 476 -12.57 9.63 -30.08
C LEU A 476 -13.61 10.49 -29.36
N ALA A 477 -13.32 11.79 -29.17
CA ALA A 477 -14.27 12.73 -28.56
C ALA A 477 -15.53 12.94 -29.40
N ASP A 478 -15.40 13.07 -30.72
CA ASP A 478 -16.53 13.22 -31.66
C ASP A 478 -17.41 11.97 -31.68
N ALA A 479 -16.84 10.80 -31.38
CA ALA A 479 -17.56 9.52 -31.26
C ALA A 479 -18.23 9.33 -29.88
N GLY A 480 -18.03 10.22 -28.92
CA GLY A 480 -18.69 10.19 -27.61
C GLY A 480 -17.82 9.75 -26.44
N LEU A 481 -16.50 9.62 -26.62
CA LEU A 481 -15.56 9.48 -25.49
C LEU A 481 -15.29 10.85 -24.87
N ILE A 482 -15.81 11.09 -23.67
CA ILE A 482 -15.65 12.34 -22.96
C ILE A 482 -14.26 12.41 -22.34
N ILE A 483 -13.49 13.45 -22.64
CA ILE A 483 -12.25 13.77 -21.95
C ILE A 483 -12.62 14.56 -20.68
N SER A 484 -12.66 13.88 -19.54
CA SER A 484 -13.13 14.47 -18.26
C SER A 484 -12.01 15.00 -17.37
N GLY A 485 -10.73 14.74 -17.73
CA GLY A 485 -9.58 15.30 -17.03
C GLY A 485 -8.36 15.38 -17.91
N THR A 486 -7.56 16.45 -17.72
CA THR A 486 -6.31 16.69 -18.46
C THR A 486 -5.24 17.26 -17.57
N SER A 487 -3.96 17.18 -17.99
CA SER A 487 -2.92 18.01 -17.41
C SER A 487 -3.26 19.50 -17.54
N PRO A 488 -2.77 20.40 -16.65
CA PRO A 488 -3.12 21.82 -16.67
C PRO A 488 -2.81 22.55 -17.99
N ASP A 489 -1.77 22.09 -18.71
CA ASP A 489 -1.39 22.55 -20.05
C ASP A 489 -2.23 21.92 -21.19
N ASN A 490 -3.20 21.08 -20.84
CA ASN A 490 -4.07 20.34 -21.75
C ASN A 490 -3.33 19.37 -22.71
N ARG A 491 -2.08 19.01 -22.39
CA ARG A 491 -1.24 18.12 -23.22
C ARG A 491 -1.56 16.65 -23.00
N LEU A 492 -1.82 16.24 -21.74
CA LEU A 492 -2.07 14.85 -21.38
C LEU A 492 -3.54 14.63 -21.04
N VAL A 493 -4.09 13.50 -21.47
CA VAL A 493 -5.43 13.04 -21.08
C VAL A 493 -5.32 12.17 -19.85
N GLU A 494 -5.91 12.62 -18.75
CA GLU A 494 -5.83 11.96 -17.46
C GLU A 494 -7.09 11.15 -17.10
N CYS A 495 -8.26 11.57 -17.62
CA CYS A 495 -9.53 10.91 -17.35
C CYS A 495 -10.39 10.85 -18.60
N VAL A 496 -11.09 9.72 -18.76
CA VAL A 496 -12.08 9.50 -19.84
C VAL A 496 -13.38 8.95 -19.28
N GLU A 497 -14.51 9.29 -19.93
CA GLU A 497 -15.83 8.80 -19.60
C GLU A 497 -16.60 8.43 -20.87
N VAL A 498 -17.59 7.55 -20.76
CA VAL A 498 -18.53 7.26 -21.84
C VAL A 498 -19.86 7.96 -21.56
N ALA A 499 -20.36 8.70 -22.57
CA ALA A 499 -21.66 9.35 -22.51
C ALA A 499 -22.79 8.34 -22.26
N ASP A 500 -23.86 8.80 -21.62
CA ASP A 500 -25.08 7.98 -21.39
C ASP A 500 -24.87 6.64 -20.64
N HIS A 501 -23.74 6.54 -19.90
CA HIS A 501 -23.46 5.40 -19.03
C HIS A 501 -23.68 5.78 -17.55
N PRO A 502 -24.30 4.92 -16.70
CA PRO A 502 -24.51 5.24 -15.29
C PRO A 502 -23.21 5.61 -14.56
N TRP A 503 -22.15 4.85 -14.79
CA TRP A 503 -20.79 5.14 -14.33
C TRP A 503 -19.80 4.39 -15.22
N PHE A 504 -19.12 5.10 -16.10
CA PHE A 504 -18.00 4.56 -16.88
C PHE A 504 -16.88 5.59 -16.84
N VAL A 505 -15.90 5.34 -15.97
CA VAL A 505 -14.79 6.25 -15.71
C VAL A 505 -13.48 5.49 -15.86
N GLY A 506 -12.58 6.02 -16.67
CA GLY A 506 -11.19 5.58 -16.79
C GLY A 506 -10.24 6.68 -16.35
N VAL A 507 -9.23 6.35 -15.53
CA VAL A 507 -8.24 7.31 -15.04
C VAL A 507 -6.82 6.78 -15.23
N GLN A 508 -5.90 7.65 -15.66
CA GLN A 508 -4.50 7.28 -15.90
C GLN A 508 -3.70 7.13 -14.60
N PHE A 509 -4.07 7.88 -13.59
CA PHE A 509 -3.49 7.83 -12.25
C PHE A 509 -4.04 6.66 -11.41
N HIS A 510 -3.49 6.50 -10.19
CA HIS A 510 -3.81 5.44 -9.24
C HIS A 510 -4.55 5.98 -8.00
N PRO A 511 -5.89 6.16 -8.07
CA PRO A 511 -6.69 6.71 -6.99
C PRO A 511 -6.70 5.82 -5.74
N GLU A 512 -6.48 4.51 -5.89
CA GLU A 512 -6.40 3.54 -4.80
C GLU A 512 -5.30 3.86 -3.79
N LEU A 513 -4.18 4.46 -4.25
CA LEU A 513 -3.03 4.77 -3.41
C LEU A 513 -3.30 5.90 -2.40
N LYS A 514 -4.34 6.71 -2.63
CA LYS A 514 -4.71 7.84 -1.75
C LYS A 514 -5.94 7.58 -0.90
N SER A 515 -6.61 6.44 -1.07
CA SER A 515 -7.80 6.09 -0.28
C SER A 515 -7.44 5.77 1.17
N ARG A 516 -8.26 6.24 2.12
CA ARG A 516 -8.12 6.01 3.55
C ARG A 516 -9.44 5.48 4.13
N PRO A 517 -9.43 4.70 5.21
CA PRO A 517 -10.66 4.16 5.80
C PRO A 517 -11.58 5.25 6.35
N ASN A 518 -11.01 6.35 6.83
CA ASN A 518 -11.74 7.53 7.32
C ASN A 518 -11.92 8.63 6.25
N ASN A 519 -11.29 8.49 5.07
CA ASN A 519 -11.40 9.40 3.95
C ASN A 519 -11.32 8.64 2.62
N ALA A 520 -12.39 7.91 2.31
CA ALA A 520 -12.48 7.11 1.09
C ALA A 520 -12.35 7.99 -0.15
N HIS A 521 -11.59 7.51 -1.13
CA HIS A 521 -11.31 8.26 -2.35
C HIS A 521 -12.59 8.57 -3.16
N PRO A 522 -12.77 9.79 -3.68
CA PRO A 522 -13.99 10.23 -4.36
C PRO A 522 -14.46 9.32 -5.49
N LEU A 523 -13.55 8.87 -6.35
CA LEU A 523 -13.89 8.00 -7.48
C LEU A 523 -14.39 6.61 -7.04
N PHE A 524 -13.82 6.05 -5.98
CA PHE A 524 -14.30 4.79 -5.42
C PHE A 524 -15.66 4.95 -4.76
N LYS A 525 -15.93 6.10 -4.08
CA LYS A 525 -17.26 6.41 -3.55
C LYS A 525 -18.31 6.48 -4.67
N GLY A 526 -18.01 7.23 -5.75
CA GLY A 526 -18.91 7.35 -6.89
C GLY A 526 -19.18 6.01 -7.58
N PHE A 527 -18.13 5.19 -7.77
CA PHE A 527 -18.22 3.88 -8.38
C PHE A 527 -19.07 2.89 -7.53
N VAL A 528 -18.77 2.79 -6.23
CA VAL A 528 -19.52 1.92 -5.32
C VAL A 528 -20.99 2.35 -5.20
N LYS A 529 -21.25 3.67 -5.15
CA LYS A 529 -22.63 4.19 -5.16
C LYS A 529 -23.37 3.79 -6.44
N ALA A 530 -22.76 3.93 -7.61
CA ALA A 530 -23.34 3.50 -8.88
C ALA A 530 -23.60 1.99 -8.91
N ALA A 531 -22.68 1.19 -8.35
CA ALA A 531 -22.86 -0.27 -8.24
C ALA A 531 -24.03 -0.64 -7.31
N ILE A 532 -24.23 0.08 -6.20
CA ILE A 532 -25.39 -0.09 -5.32
C ILE A 532 -26.71 0.20 -6.07
N GLU A 533 -26.73 1.26 -6.87
CA GLU A 533 -27.89 1.66 -7.68
C GLU A 533 -28.18 0.66 -8.82
N ASN A 534 -27.13 0.01 -9.35
CA ASN A 534 -27.24 -1.02 -10.41
C ASN A 534 -27.70 -2.38 -9.86
N LYS A 535 -27.57 -2.62 -8.57
CA LYS A 535 -27.97 -3.90 -7.96
C LYS A 535 -29.45 -4.17 -8.19
N LYS A 536 -29.74 -5.29 -8.85
CA LYS A 536 -31.11 -5.76 -9.19
C LYS A 536 -31.75 -6.53 -8.04
#